data_67111b7db92dcb8ec2f86c270f39389c
#
_entry.id   67111b7db92dcb8ec2f86c270f39389c
#
_cell.length_a   1.000
_cell.length_b   1.000
_cell.length_c   1.000
_cell.angle_alpha   90.00
_cell.angle_beta   90.00
_cell.angle_gamma   90.00
#
_symmetry.space_group_name_H-M   'P 1'
#
loop_
_entity.id
_entity.type
_entity.pdbx_description
1 polymer ?
#
loop_
_entity_poly.entity_id
_entity_poly.type
_entity_poly.pdbx_seq_one_letter_code
_entity_poly.pdbx_strand_id
1 'polypeptide(L)'
;MTSGGFGEKSLLTQPTDYDKVAEVLEPEEYPAEWPELPKAKLLQKQAELLGLGHKYKRVRQTTRFSNGPNSCGVEMSPSSLTGQDTTGVNDGSKNSTLVTYVADAWNWGAEIYCECEVRYIEKAKNDEGYRIYFAWHGRNRGLFKANLHGDLMWVHAKKAVFLGAGAIASTEILLRSKAMGLEMSDMVGQNMSGNGDMLAFG
;
A
#
# COMPACT_ATOMS: atom_id res chain seq x y z
N MET A 1 -32.18 25.43 -5.11
CA MET A 1 -30.84 24.86 -5.27
C MET A 1 -30.38 24.35 -3.92
N THR A 2 -30.66 23.10 -3.65
CA THR A 2 -30.32 22.48 -2.36
C THR A 2 -28.98 21.78 -2.53
N SER A 3 -27.99 22.25 -1.79
CA SER A 3 -26.67 21.64 -1.64
C SER A 3 -26.85 20.26 -0.98
N GLY A 4 -26.81 19.21 -1.76
CA GLY A 4 -26.71 17.86 -1.25
C GLY A 4 -25.36 17.67 -0.58
N GLY A 5 -25.33 17.72 0.74
CA GLY A 5 -24.19 17.34 1.53
C GLY A 5 -23.84 15.89 1.24
N PHE A 6 -22.62 15.64 0.80
CA PHE A 6 -22.04 14.31 0.84
C PHE A 6 -22.05 13.87 2.30
N GLY A 7 -22.82 12.83 2.60
CA GLY A 7 -22.96 12.32 3.95
C GLY A 7 -21.59 11.90 4.49
N GLU A 8 -21.18 12.56 5.54
CA GLU A 8 -20.09 12.18 6.41
C GLU A 8 -20.38 10.82 7.04
N LYS A 9 -19.91 9.77 6.40
CA LYS A 9 -19.42 8.56 7.07
C LYS A 9 -18.40 7.92 6.15
N SER A 10 -17.18 8.44 6.17
CA SER A 10 -16.03 7.71 5.68
C SER A 10 -15.95 6.39 6.46
N LEU A 11 -15.97 5.28 5.76
CA LEU A 11 -15.79 3.93 6.30
C LEU A 11 -14.47 3.75 7.08
N LEU A 12 -13.59 4.75 7.04
CA LEU A 12 -12.27 4.79 7.67
C LEU A 12 -12.25 5.50 9.04
N THR A 13 -13.38 5.89 9.59
CA THR A 13 -13.46 6.68 10.82
C THR A 13 -13.88 5.87 12.06
N GLN A 14 -13.84 4.56 11.99
CA GLN A 14 -14.04 3.75 13.20
C GLN A 14 -12.70 3.53 13.91
N PRO A 15 -12.50 4.01 15.15
CA PRO A 15 -11.28 3.79 15.92
C PRO A 15 -10.85 2.32 15.94
N THR A 16 -11.81 1.42 15.92
CA THR A 16 -11.61 -0.04 15.89
C THR A 16 -10.85 -0.57 14.66
N ASP A 17 -10.92 0.09 13.52
CA ASP A 17 -10.21 -0.38 12.31
C ASP A 17 -8.73 -0.01 12.36
N TYR A 18 -8.40 1.17 12.86
CA TYR A 18 -7.01 1.56 13.10
C TYR A 18 -6.36 0.71 14.20
N ASP A 19 -7.11 0.38 15.25
CA ASP A 19 -6.61 -0.47 16.34
C ASP A 19 -6.28 -1.88 15.81
N LYS A 20 -7.15 -2.49 15.01
CA LYS A 20 -6.89 -3.79 14.37
C LYS A 20 -5.67 -3.77 13.44
N VAL A 21 -5.51 -2.69 12.67
CA VAL A 21 -4.33 -2.53 11.82
C VAL A 21 -3.06 -2.37 12.67
N ALA A 22 -3.14 -1.63 13.78
CA ALA A 22 -2.03 -1.46 14.71
C ALA A 22 -1.64 -2.77 15.39
N GLU A 23 -2.59 -3.64 15.72
CA GLU A 23 -2.32 -4.97 16.25
C GLU A 23 -1.49 -5.84 15.30
N VAL A 24 -1.72 -5.72 13.99
CA VAL A 24 -1.00 -6.51 12.98
C VAL A 24 0.32 -5.85 12.58
N LEU A 25 0.32 -4.54 12.33
CA LEU A 25 1.53 -3.83 11.88
C LEU A 25 2.47 -3.43 13.01
N GLU A 26 2.01 -3.49 14.27
CA GLU A 26 2.80 -3.20 15.48
C GLU A 26 3.67 -1.94 15.33
N PRO A 27 3.11 -0.76 15.02
CA PRO A 27 3.91 0.44 14.82
C PRO A 27 4.53 0.90 16.14
N GLU A 28 5.84 1.13 16.13
CA GLU A 28 6.64 1.53 17.30
C GLU A 28 7.07 3.00 17.21
N GLU A 29 7.22 3.66 18.35
CA GLU A 29 7.92 4.93 18.42
C GLU A 29 9.43 4.68 18.53
N TYR A 30 10.23 5.60 18.00
CA TYR A 30 11.67 5.56 18.14
C TYR A 30 12.05 5.56 19.62
N PRO A 31 12.84 4.58 20.12
CA PRO A 31 13.16 4.46 21.55
C PRO A 31 13.87 5.71 22.08
N ALA A 32 13.45 6.15 23.26
CA ALA A 32 14.02 7.38 23.87
C ALA A 32 15.48 7.21 24.30
N GLU A 33 15.87 5.97 24.62
CA GLU A 33 17.22 5.61 25.07
C GLU A 33 18.21 5.40 23.90
N TRP A 34 17.72 5.38 22.67
CA TRP A 34 18.54 5.23 21.48
C TRP A 34 19.22 6.55 21.08
N PRO A 35 20.26 6.52 20.24
CA PRO A 35 20.95 7.73 19.79
C PRO A 35 20.00 8.77 19.22
N GLU A 36 20.17 10.02 19.62
CA GLU A 36 19.32 11.11 19.15
C GLU A 36 19.40 11.26 17.62
N LEU A 37 18.25 11.35 16.97
CA LEU A 37 18.17 11.55 15.53
C LEU A 37 18.36 13.04 15.17
N PRO A 38 19.45 13.43 14.48
CA PRO A 38 19.75 14.84 14.20
C PRO A 38 18.64 15.58 13.48
N LYS A 39 17.97 14.92 12.50
CA LYS A 39 16.84 15.51 11.77
C LYS A 39 15.62 15.78 12.68
N ALA A 40 15.31 14.84 13.56
CA ALA A 40 14.20 14.99 14.50
C ALA A 40 14.45 16.16 15.46
N LYS A 41 15.67 16.27 15.97
CA LYS A 41 16.09 17.39 16.83
C LYS A 41 16.01 18.75 16.11
N LEU A 42 16.49 18.79 14.86
CA LEU A 42 16.41 20.01 14.06
C LEU A 42 14.98 20.44 13.81
N LEU A 43 14.12 19.51 13.45
CA LEU A 43 12.68 19.78 13.23
C LEU A 43 11.99 20.25 14.52
N GLN A 44 12.30 19.63 15.64
CA GLN A 44 11.79 20.05 16.95
C GLN A 44 12.20 21.49 17.27
N LYS A 45 13.49 21.81 17.14
CA LYS A 45 14.02 23.15 17.35
C LYS A 45 13.38 24.17 16.41
N GLN A 46 13.17 23.82 15.15
CA GLN A 46 12.48 24.68 14.18
C GLN A 46 11.03 24.95 14.60
N ALA A 47 10.32 23.91 15.04
CA ALA A 47 8.96 24.06 15.54
C ALA A 47 8.90 24.97 16.77
N GLU A 48 9.83 24.84 17.69
CA GLU A 48 9.95 25.69 18.88
C GLU A 48 10.17 27.17 18.51
N LEU A 49 11.09 27.44 17.59
CA LEU A 49 11.38 28.78 17.09
C LEU A 49 10.17 29.47 16.42
N LEU A 50 9.31 28.65 15.79
CA LEU A 50 8.06 29.09 15.16
C LEU A 50 6.88 29.18 16.15
N GLY A 51 7.08 28.94 17.44
CA GLY A 51 6.01 28.88 18.43
C GLY A 51 5.09 27.67 18.31
N LEU A 52 5.49 26.67 17.50
CA LEU A 52 4.73 25.46 17.21
C LEU A 52 5.27 24.22 17.95
N GLY A 53 6.16 24.38 18.92
CA GLY A 53 6.75 23.27 19.67
C GLY A 53 5.72 22.31 20.27
N HIS A 54 4.57 22.84 20.71
CA HIS A 54 3.47 22.02 21.23
C HIS A 54 2.80 21.10 20.18
N LYS A 55 3.04 21.32 18.89
CA LYS A 55 2.56 20.49 17.78
C LYS A 55 3.59 19.45 17.35
N TYR A 56 4.84 19.57 17.78
CA TYR A 56 5.86 18.57 17.50
C TYR A 56 5.55 17.28 18.26
N LYS A 57 5.58 16.18 17.54
CA LYS A 57 5.50 14.83 18.12
C LYS A 57 6.27 13.85 17.25
N ARG A 58 6.85 12.84 17.88
CA ARG A 58 7.35 11.67 17.16
C ARG A 58 6.16 10.86 16.67
N VAL A 59 6.29 10.30 15.49
CA VAL A 59 5.26 9.43 14.92
C VAL A 59 5.67 7.97 15.10
N ARG A 60 4.68 7.13 15.29
CA ARG A 60 4.87 5.69 15.25
C ARG A 60 5.13 5.25 13.81
N GLN A 61 5.99 4.26 13.61
CA GLN A 61 6.36 3.75 12.31
C GLN A 61 6.44 2.22 12.35
N THR A 62 6.27 1.56 11.22
CA THR A 62 6.34 0.11 11.12
C THR A 62 7.79 -0.37 11.01
N THR A 63 8.63 0.10 11.92
CA THR A 63 10.03 -0.29 12.07
C THR A 63 10.21 -0.91 13.44
N ARG A 64 10.82 -2.08 13.50
CA ARG A 64 11.14 -2.77 14.77
C ARG A 64 12.39 -2.17 15.39
N PHE A 65 12.34 -1.99 16.70
CA PHE A 65 13.48 -1.57 17.51
C PHE A 65 13.92 -2.65 18.52
N SER A 66 13.25 -3.81 18.49
CA SER A 66 13.56 -4.98 19.30
C SER A 66 13.63 -6.25 18.45
N ASN A 67 14.34 -7.28 18.95
CA ASN A 67 14.35 -8.61 18.34
C ASN A 67 13.08 -9.38 18.71
N GLY A 68 12.69 -10.29 17.86
CA GLY A 68 11.63 -11.26 18.13
C GLY A 68 10.59 -11.34 17.02
N PRO A 69 9.66 -12.28 17.11
CA PRO A 69 8.63 -12.45 16.09
C PRO A 69 7.66 -11.27 16.08
N ASN A 70 7.17 -10.95 14.88
CA ASN A 70 6.04 -10.03 14.72
C ASN A 70 4.70 -10.75 14.98
N SER A 71 3.59 -10.03 14.88
CA SER A 71 2.22 -10.54 15.06
C SER A 71 1.87 -11.76 14.20
N CYS A 72 2.58 -11.96 13.07
CA CYS A 72 2.38 -13.09 12.16
C CYS A 72 3.46 -14.19 12.31
N GLY A 73 4.29 -14.12 13.36
CA GLY A 73 5.31 -15.11 13.66
C GLY A 73 6.58 -15.02 12.83
N VAL A 74 6.79 -13.93 12.11
CA VAL A 74 8.03 -13.71 11.34
C VAL A 74 9.08 -13.08 12.24
N GLU A 75 10.27 -13.71 12.33
CA GLU A 75 11.40 -13.18 13.10
C GLU A 75 11.89 -11.86 12.53
N MET A 76 11.94 -10.84 13.38
CA MET A 76 12.33 -9.49 13.05
C MET A 76 13.59 -9.10 13.82
N SER A 77 14.37 -8.21 13.22
CA SER A 77 15.58 -7.63 13.82
C SER A 77 15.37 -6.14 14.09
N PRO A 78 16.04 -5.57 15.09
CA PRO A 78 15.98 -4.13 15.32
C PRO A 78 16.67 -3.35 14.20
N SER A 79 16.20 -2.14 13.95
CA SER A 79 16.77 -1.25 12.95
C SER A 79 18.25 -0.97 13.21
N SER A 80 19.06 -1.09 12.17
CA SER A 80 20.46 -0.71 12.19
C SER A 80 20.70 0.79 11.95
N LEU A 81 19.65 1.59 11.85
CA LEU A 81 19.67 3.06 11.65
C LEU A 81 20.47 3.51 10.41
N THR A 82 20.45 2.71 9.35
CA THR A 82 21.15 3.04 8.09
C THR A 82 20.51 4.16 7.29
N GLY A 83 19.31 4.60 7.66
CA GLY A 83 18.57 5.67 6.96
C GLY A 83 18.08 5.30 5.57
N GLN A 84 17.97 4.00 5.27
CA GLN A 84 17.60 3.52 3.93
C GLN A 84 16.09 3.27 3.76
N ASP A 85 15.24 3.87 4.57
CA ASP A 85 13.79 3.67 4.51
C ASP A 85 13.16 4.02 3.16
N THR A 86 13.77 4.95 2.42
CA THR A 86 13.31 5.37 1.09
C THR A 86 13.83 4.50 -0.05
N THR A 87 14.93 3.80 0.15
CA THR A 87 15.61 3.00 -0.88
C THR A 87 15.48 1.50 -0.68
N GLY A 88 15.02 1.08 0.46
CA GLY A 88 14.83 -0.32 0.85
C GLY A 88 15.62 -0.68 2.10
N VAL A 89 14.94 -1.20 3.09
CA VAL A 89 15.52 -1.66 4.35
C VAL A 89 15.76 -3.17 4.25
N ASN A 90 17.01 -3.59 4.37
CA ASN A 90 17.43 -4.99 4.26
C ASN A 90 17.96 -5.57 5.59
N ASP A 91 17.76 -4.87 6.69
CA ASP A 91 18.24 -5.30 8.02
C ASP A 91 17.22 -6.14 8.80
N GLY A 92 16.08 -6.43 8.19
CA GLY A 92 15.00 -7.21 8.83
C GLY A 92 14.14 -6.41 9.81
N SER A 93 14.25 -5.10 9.85
CA SER A 93 13.50 -4.25 10.80
C SER A 93 12.16 -3.77 10.28
N LYS A 94 11.95 -3.73 8.96
CA LYS A 94 10.71 -3.18 8.39
C LYS A 94 9.55 -4.17 8.50
N ASN A 95 8.61 -3.89 9.41
CA ASN A 95 7.41 -4.68 9.60
C ASN A 95 6.33 -4.30 8.56
N SER A 96 6.62 -4.63 7.30
CA SER A 96 5.78 -4.29 6.15
C SER A 96 4.65 -5.31 5.94
N THR A 97 3.72 -4.99 5.07
CA THR A 97 2.65 -5.92 4.65
C THR A 97 3.19 -7.23 4.09
N LEU A 98 4.42 -7.26 3.57
CA LEU A 98 5.06 -8.48 3.06
C LEU A 98 5.26 -9.53 4.17
N VAL A 99 5.73 -9.09 5.34
CA VAL A 99 6.04 -9.96 6.49
C VAL A 99 4.88 -10.08 7.49
N THR A 100 3.77 -9.41 7.23
CA THR A 100 2.54 -9.46 8.03
C THR A 100 1.39 -10.03 7.19
N TYR A 101 0.53 -9.20 6.62
CA TYR A 101 -0.68 -9.63 5.92
C TYR A 101 -0.43 -10.61 4.76
N VAL A 102 0.66 -10.43 4.00
CA VAL A 102 0.97 -11.34 2.88
C VAL A 102 1.46 -12.68 3.42
N ALA A 103 2.31 -12.68 4.45
CA ALA A 103 2.76 -13.90 5.10
C ALA A 103 1.58 -14.66 5.74
N ASP A 104 0.70 -13.95 6.43
CA ASP A 104 -0.49 -14.53 7.05
C ASP A 104 -1.46 -15.10 5.99
N ALA A 105 -1.74 -14.35 4.93
CA ALA A 105 -2.57 -14.80 3.83
C ALA A 105 -2.03 -16.11 3.20
N TRP A 106 -0.71 -16.20 3.02
CA TRP A 106 -0.05 -17.42 2.55
C TRP A 106 -0.29 -18.60 3.51
N ASN A 107 -0.12 -18.38 4.79
CA ASN A 107 -0.34 -19.40 5.83
C ASN A 107 -1.80 -19.89 5.86
N TRP A 108 -2.75 -19.04 5.49
CA TRP A 108 -4.17 -19.36 5.36
C TRP A 108 -4.57 -19.89 3.96
N GLY A 109 -3.60 -20.21 3.11
CA GLY A 109 -3.82 -20.87 1.84
C GLY A 109 -4.12 -19.94 0.66
N ALA A 110 -3.80 -18.65 0.77
CA ALA A 110 -3.85 -17.76 -0.38
C ALA A 110 -2.77 -18.14 -1.40
N GLU A 111 -3.14 -18.18 -2.66
CA GLU A 111 -2.21 -18.42 -3.76
C GLU A 111 -1.64 -17.08 -4.24
N ILE A 112 -0.30 -16.97 -4.26
CA ILE A 112 0.42 -15.77 -4.65
C ILE A 112 1.20 -16.00 -5.93
N TYR A 113 0.84 -15.28 -6.98
CA TYR A 113 1.48 -15.38 -8.28
C TYR A 113 2.29 -14.11 -8.57
N CYS A 114 3.61 -14.27 -8.67
CA CYS A 114 4.51 -13.18 -9.03
C CYS A 114 4.67 -13.06 -10.55
N GLU A 115 5.19 -11.91 -10.99
CA GLU A 115 5.47 -11.63 -12.40
C GLU A 115 4.24 -11.65 -13.32
N CYS A 116 3.06 -11.48 -12.71
CA CYS A 116 1.79 -11.38 -13.41
C CYS A 116 1.38 -9.90 -13.53
N GLU A 117 1.37 -9.38 -14.74
CA GLU A 117 0.94 -8.02 -15.03
C GLU A 117 -0.53 -8.01 -15.44
N VAL A 118 -1.40 -7.51 -14.56
CA VAL A 118 -2.83 -7.39 -14.86
C VAL A 118 -3.05 -6.35 -15.96
N ARG A 119 -3.75 -6.75 -17.00
CA ARG A 119 -4.06 -5.90 -18.15
C ARG A 119 -5.43 -5.23 -18.01
N TYR A 120 -6.47 -6.01 -17.83
CA TYR A 120 -7.83 -5.52 -17.68
C TYR A 120 -8.72 -6.56 -16.99
N ILE A 121 -9.92 -6.13 -16.63
CA ILE A 121 -10.94 -6.93 -15.98
C ILE A 121 -12.21 -6.87 -16.82
N GLU A 122 -12.88 -8.00 -16.98
CA GLU A 122 -14.20 -8.10 -17.59
C GLU A 122 -15.20 -8.72 -16.62
N LYS A 123 -16.49 -8.39 -16.78
CA LYS A 123 -17.54 -9.12 -16.12
C LYS A 123 -17.65 -10.52 -16.72
N ALA A 124 -17.82 -11.54 -15.90
CA ALA A 124 -17.99 -12.90 -16.42
C ALA A 124 -19.29 -13.03 -17.22
N LYS A 125 -19.28 -13.81 -18.31
CA LYS A 125 -20.42 -13.91 -19.25
C LYS A 125 -21.74 -14.34 -18.62
N ASN A 126 -21.70 -15.02 -17.48
CA ASN A 126 -22.91 -15.51 -16.77
C ASN A 126 -23.23 -14.68 -15.54
N ASP A 127 -22.78 -13.43 -15.47
CA ASP A 127 -22.95 -12.52 -14.33
C ASP A 127 -22.36 -13.01 -12.99
N GLU A 128 -21.60 -14.09 -12.98
CA GLU A 128 -20.95 -14.64 -11.79
C GLU A 128 -19.52 -14.14 -11.64
N GLY A 129 -19.37 -12.92 -11.08
CA GLY A 129 -18.03 -12.37 -10.78
C GLY A 129 -17.31 -11.77 -11.97
N TYR A 130 -15.98 -11.88 -11.99
CA TYR A 130 -15.12 -11.18 -12.93
C TYR A 130 -14.02 -12.08 -13.48
N ARG A 131 -13.57 -11.81 -14.70
CA ARG A 131 -12.35 -12.37 -15.29
C ARG A 131 -11.26 -11.32 -15.27
N ILE A 132 -10.11 -11.67 -14.70
CA ILE A 132 -8.94 -10.81 -14.63
C ILE A 132 -7.93 -11.33 -15.63
N TYR A 133 -7.62 -10.54 -16.65
CA TYR A 133 -6.66 -10.88 -17.68
C TYR A 133 -5.29 -10.34 -17.34
N PHE A 134 -4.28 -11.15 -17.48
CA PHE A 134 -2.90 -10.80 -17.16
C PHE A 134 -1.90 -11.43 -18.11
N ALA A 135 -0.76 -10.77 -18.28
CA ALA A 135 0.40 -11.32 -18.94
C ALA A 135 1.35 -11.89 -17.89
N TRP A 136 1.81 -13.10 -18.08
CA TRP A 136 2.84 -13.69 -17.23
C TRP A 136 4.21 -13.50 -17.89
N HIS A 137 5.09 -12.75 -17.24
CA HIS A 137 6.40 -12.41 -17.80
C HIS A 137 7.47 -13.49 -17.55
N GLY A 138 7.32 -14.31 -16.51
CA GLY A 138 8.26 -15.34 -16.13
C GLY A 138 9.68 -14.80 -15.93
N ARG A 139 10.69 -15.65 -16.11
CA ARG A 139 12.10 -15.27 -15.93
C ARG A 139 12.67 -14.37 -17.03
N ASN A 140 11.95 -14.17 -18.13
CA ASN A 140 12.40 -13.40 -19.31
C ASN A 140 11.89 -11.94 -19.27
N ARG A 141 12.04 -11.27 -18.15
CA ARG A 141 11.57 -9.89 -17.94
C ARG A 141 12.14 -8.81 -18.88
N GLY A 142 13.12 -9.13 -19.72
CA GLY A 142 13.82 -8.14 -20.54
C GLY A 142 13.09 -7.61 -21.76
N LEU A 143 11.94 -8.15 -22.11
CA LEU A 143 11.19 -7.75 -23.27
C LEU A 143 9.80 -7.28 -22.87
N PHE A 144 9.62 -5.97 -22.79
CA PHE A 144 8.30 -5.36 -22.86
C PHE A 144 7.63 -5.87 -24.12
N LYS A 145 6.78 -6.89 -23.99
CA LYS A 145 5.95 -7.30 -25.11
C LYS A 145 4.96 -6.16 -25.34
N ALA A 146 5.17 -5.41 -26.44
CA ALA A 146 4.32 -4.28 -26.84
C ALA A 146 2.87 -4.69 -27.13
N ASN A 147 2.59 -5.99 -27.18
CA ASN A 147 1.26 -6.49 -27.46
C ASN A 147 0.45 -6.61 -26.14
N LEU A 148 -0.42 -5.62 -25.92
CA LEU A 148 -1.31 -5.58 -24.74
C LEU A 148 -2.29 -6.76 -24.68
N HIS A 149 -2.56 -7.42 -25.81
CA HIS A 149 -3.60 -8.44 -25.93
C HIS A 149 -3.07 -9.80 -26.38
N GLY A 150 -1.76 -9.96 -26.56
CA GLY A 150 -1.16 -11.24 -26.94
C GLY A 150 -0.88 -12.14 -25.74
N ASP A 151 -1.15 -13.42 -25.88
CA ASP A 151 -0.82 -14.48 -24.91
C ASP A 151 -1.32 -14.20 -23.48
N LEU A 152 -2.52 -13.64 -23.34
CA LEU A 152 -3.11 -13.36 -22.05
C LEU A 152 -3.66 -14.62 -21.40
N MET A 153 -3.33 -14.79 -20.14
CA MET A 153 -3.99 -15.72 -19.24
C MET A 153 -5.11 -15.01 -18.49
N TRP A 154 -5.99 -15.75 -17.87
CA TRP A 154 -7.04 -15.17 -17.05
C TRP A 154 -7.34 -16.04 -15.82
N VAL A 155 -7.87 -15.40 -14.79
CA VAL A 155 -8.39 -16.04 -13.59
C VAL A 155 -9.82 -15.58 -13.34
N HIS A 156 -10.65 -16.46 -12.81
CA HIS A 156 -12.05 -16.16 -12.50
C HIS A 156 -12.22 -15.86 -11.01
N ALA A 157 -12.53 -14.62 -10.70
CA ALA A 157 -12.90 -14.19 -9.35
C ALA A 157 -14.42 -14.29 -9.19
N LYS A 158 -14.88 -15.29 -8.44
CA LYS A 158 -16.33 -15.56 -8.27
C LYS A 158 -17.05 -14.55 -7.37
N LYS A 159 -16.37 -13.93 -6.41
CA LYS A 159 -17.00 -13.08 -5.40
C LYS A 159 -16.61 -11.61 -5.52
N ALA A 160 -15.31 -11.31 -5.53
CA ALA A 160 -14.82 -9.93 -5.52
C ALA A 160 -13.41 -9.84 -6.11
N VAL A 161 -13.05 -8.65 -6.57
CA VAL A 161 -11.70 -8.27 -7.00
C VAL A 161 -11.28 -7.04 -6.21
N PHE A 162 -10.10 -7.09 -5.61
CA PHE A 162 -9.48 -5.95 -4.93
C PHE A 162 -8.30 -5.44 -5.76
N LEU A 163 -8.30 -4.17 -6.09
CA LEU A 163 -7.22 -3.53 -6.82
C LEU A 163 -6.28 -2.82 -5.86
N GLY A 164 -5.09 -3.39 -5.68
CA GLY A 164 -4.02 -2.85 -4.84
C GLY A 164 -2.77 -2.43 -5.62
N ALA A 165 -2.91 -2.11 -6.91
CA ALA A 165 -1.78 -1.83 -7.81
C ALA A 165 -1.22 -0.40 -7.69
N GLY A 166 -1.61 0.35 -6.68
CA GLY A 166 -1.26 1.76 -6.50
C GLY A 166 -2.18 2.70 -7.27
N ALA A 167 -2.12 3.99 -6.98
CA ALA A 167 -3.06 4.98 -7.50
C ALA A 167 -3.03 5.07 -9.04
N ILE A 168 -1.86 5.02 -9.64
CA ILE A 168 -1.69 5.12 -11.10
C ILE A 168 -2.11 3.81 -11.77
N ALA A 169 -1.50 2.67 -11.39
CA ALA A 169 -1.72 1.41 -12.09
C ALA A 169 -3.14 0.84 -11.88
N SER A 170 -3.75 1.02 -10.70
CA SER A 170 -5.15 0.64 -10.50
C SER A 170 -6.09 1.42 -11.42
N THR A 171 -5.87 2.73 -11.54
CA THR A 171 -6.65 3.57 -12.45
C THR A 171 -6.43 3.16 -13.91
N GLU A 172 -5.20 2.87 -14.30
CA GLU A 172 -4.88 2.40 -15.66
C GLU A 172 -5.57 1.06 -15.98
N ILE A 173 -5.57 0.10 -15.06
CA ILE A 173 -6.30 -1.16 -15.21
C ILE A 173 -7.79 -0.90 -15.41
N LEU A 174 -8.39 -0.01 -14.63
CA LEU A 174 -9.81 0.34 -14.76
C LEU A 174 -10.11 1.01 -16.11
N LEU A 175 -9.28 1.94 -16.57
CA LEU A 175 -9.47 2.59 -17.86
C LEU A 175 -9.36 1.60 -19.03
N ARG A 176 -8.40 0.66 -18.97
CA ARG A 176 -8.31 -0.44 -19.95
C ARG A 176 -9.54 -1.35 -19.88
N SER A 177 -10.01 -1.68 -18.68
CA SER A 177 -11.22 -2.48 -18.47
C SER A 177 -12.47 -1.81 -19.05
N LYS A 178 -12.59 -0.49 -18.88
CA LYS A 178 -13.66 0.30 -19.50
C LYS A 178 -13.61 0.24 -21.03
N ALA A 179 -12.42 0.37 -21.63
CA ALA A 179 -12.23 0.24 -23.05
C ALA A 179 -12.56 -1.17 -23.59
N MET A 180 -12.47 -2.19 -22.73
CA MET A 180 -12.86 -3.57 -23.03
C MET A 180 -14.33 -3.87 -22.72
N GLY A 181 -15.12 -2.87 -22.32
CA GLY A 181 -16.57 -2.99 -22.15
C GLY A 181 -17.02 -3.17 -20.70
N LEU A 182 -16.15 -3.04 -19.70
CA LEU A 182 -16.59 -3.02 -18.31
C LEU A 182 -17.27 -1.69 -18.01
N GLU A 183 -18.56 -1.75 -17.69
CA GLU A 183 -19.35 -0.56 -17.35
C GLU A 183 -18.86 0.08 -16.07
N MET A 184 -18.56 1.37 -16.11
CA MET A 184 -18.17 2.18 -14.97
C MET A 184 -18.35 3.67 -15.24
N SER A 185 -18.29 4.46 -14.19
CA SER A 185 -18.43 5.92 -14.25
C SER A 185 -17.36 6.57 -15.15
N ASP A 186 -17.75 7.66 -15.84
CA ASP A 186 -16.83 8.51 -16.59
C ASP A 186 -15.85 9.29 -15.70
N MET A 187 -16.10 9.30 -14.39
CA MET A 187 -15.19 9.93 -13.41
C MET A 187 -13.93 9.11 -13.15
N VAL A 188 -13.87 7.85 -13.58
CA VAL A 188 -12.65 7.04 -13.44
C VAL A 188 -11.50 7.67 -14.21
N GLY A 189 -10.39 7.93 -13.53
CA GLY A 189 -9.22 8.61 -14.09
C GLY A 189 -9.31 10.13 -14.10
N GLN A 190 -10.40 10.71 -13.58
CA GLN A 190 -10.53 12.16 -13.41
C GLN A 190 -10.14 12.58 -11.99
N ASN A 191 -9.73 13.85 -11.83
CA ASN A 191 -9.43 14.46 -10.53
C ASN A 191 -8.41 13.66 -9.69
N MET A 192 -7.32 13.23 -10.31
CA MET A 192 -6.23 12.56 -9.62
C MET A 192 -5.65 13.46 -8.52
N SER A 193 -5.43 12.91 -7.33
CA SER A 193 -4.78 13.59 -6.22
C SER A 193 -3.50 12.85 -5.82
N GLY A 194 -2.42 13.59 -5.59
CA GLY A 194 -1.18 13.10 -4.99
C GLY A 194 -1.18 13.12 -3.45
N ASN A 195 -2.36 13.22 -2.82
CA ASN A 195 -2.54 13.27 -1.36
C ASN A 195 -1.86 14.46 -0.65
N GLY A 196 -1.26 15.39 -1.39
CA GLY A 196 -0.55 16.54 -0.83
C GLY A 196 0.79 16.21 -0.18
N ASP A 197 1.35 15.05 -0.47
CA ASP A 197 2.66 14.65 0.04
C ASP A 197 3.74 15.61 -0.47
N MET A 198 4.55 16.11 0.44
CA MET A 198 5.60 17.08 0.15
C MET A 198 6.94 16.59 0.70
N LEU A 199 7.94 16.53 -0.16
CA LEU A 199 9.32 16.28 0.25
C LEU A 199 10.07 17.61 0.31
N ALA A 200 10.63 17.93 1.47
CA ALA A 200 11.48 19.09 1.66
C ALA A 200 12.90 18.65 1.99
N PHE A 201 13.86 19.27 1.33
CA PHE A 201 15.29 19.04 1.57
C PHE A 201 15.91 20.35 2.05
N GLY A 202 16.74 20.29 3.10
CA GLY A 202 17.44 21.39 3.68
C GLY A 202 18.87 21.04 4.01
#